data_cd636601ccd070718939816fe414219f
#
_entry.id   cd636601ccd070718939816fe414219f
#
_cell.length_a   1.000
_cell.length_b   1.000
_cell.length_c   1.000
_cell.angle_alpha   90.00
_cell.angle_beta   90.00
_cell.angle_gamma   90.00
#
_symmetry.space_group_name_H-M   'P 1'
#
loop_
_entity.id
_entity.type
_entity.pdbx_description
1 polymer ?
#
loop_
_entity_poly.entity_id
_entity_poly.type
_entity_poly.pdbx_seq_one_letter_code
_entity_poly.pdbx_strand_id
1 'polypeptide(L)'
;MRLVEGFLSARAVGTPGCVGRTADAASTIANVKLALIKGQTKANAEAFLSKLPLVGWDAIHGLAGINDAGASAVVSLCGAKGIDVAATANLPIALSIVEDAGQMDMILFVHNAHLWWNIDPLVIQAVWNTRDKFKANGNMLLLLVALGEKIPAELNNDLLLLEEPLPTRADIKQIIRTTYAYAKHKLPADDILNQAADALVGIAFFPAEQAVAMELDMETGKLNIKGLWARKKDIISATAGLSFYDGIETLADAGGLDNIKNYCTRLMKGKRGANIILRLDEIEKAFQGSQTDSSGVKGDMLGNFLSWVEDKRVICMLFLGVPGASKSWFIYCLGGHFGKPVLNFDIAGMQDSLVGNSGKNLRTAEATVEAISDGQIILMATANSLKGLPAELISRFEKGGIFFFDSPTAEERAEILKLKIARYKLLDSQIGDVPDMEGWTGREIDSMCDKADMLDVTLLEAGQYVVPLTKSHAEDMIALRESASERYLSASKPGLYKFARPVKVHTPTITVPGRKMREPEVKPDPKAN
;
A
#
# COMPACT_ATOMS: atom_id res chain seq x y z
N MET A 1 6.99 -17.97 8.90
CA MET A 1 6.35 -18.93 9.84
C MET A 1 5.56 -18.10 10.85
N ARG A 2 4.36 -18.51 11.22
CA ARG A 2 3.56 -17.79 12.23
C ARG A 2 4.31 -17.71 13.54
N LEU A 3 4.36 -16.54 14.17
CA LEU A 3 5.25 -16.25 15.28
C LEU A 3 5.08 -17.25 16.44
N VAL A 4 3.90 -17.35 17.01
CA VAL A 4 3.66 -18.20 18.20
C VAL A 4 3.89 -19.69 17.91
N GLU A 5 3.35 -20.21 16.82
CA GLU A 5 3.53 -21.61 16.42
C GLU A 5 5.01 -21.93 16.10
N GLY A 6 5.65 -21.02 15.38
CA GLY A 6 7.07 -21.13 15.04
C GLY A 6 7.97 -21.07 16.27
N PHE A 7 7.64 -20.19 17.22
CA PHE A 7 8.35 -20.08 18.49
C PHE A 7 8.27 -21.37 19.31
N LEU A 8 7.06 -21.94 19.45
CA LEU A 8 6.89 -23.21 20.16
C LEU A 8 7.64 -24.37 19.48
N SER A 9 7.60 -24.41 18.14
CA SER A 9 8.34 -25.41 17.36
C SER A 9 9.85 -25.26 17.54
N ALA A 10 10.35 -24.01 17.49
CA ALA A 10 11.77 -23.69 17.71
C ALA A 10 12.21 -24.09 19.12
N ARG A 11 11.40 -23.80 20.14
CA ARG A 11 11.67 -24.20 21.52
C ARG A 11 11.73 -25.73 21.69
N ALA A 12 10.79 -26.44 21.07
CA ALA A 12 10.74 -27.91 21.16
C ALA A 12 12.00 -28.60 20.59
N VAL A 13 12.69 -27.97 19.62
CA VAL A 13 13.93 -28.49 19.04
C VAL A 13 15.20 -27.84 19.63
N GLY A 14 15.05 -27.02 20.68
CA GLY A 14 16.19 -26.37 21.35
C GLY A 14 16.85 -25.24 20.56
N THR A 15 16.11 -24.53 19.69
CA THR A 15 16.63 -23.36 18.99
C THR A 15 16.89 -22.24 20.00
N PRO A 16 18.13 -21.68 20.06
CA PRO A 16 18.51 -20.74 21.11
C PRO A 16 17.96 -19.33 20.93
N GLY A 17 17.55 -18.93 19.70
CA GLY A 17 17.09 -17.59 19.45
C GLY A 17 16.23 -17.45 18.20
N CYS A 18 15.28 -16.54 18.29
CA CYS A 18 14.37 -16.15 17.22
C CYS A 18 14.28 -14.64 17.12
N VAL A 19 13.96 -14.14 15.93
CA VAL A 19 13.49 -12.76 15.71
C VAL A 19 12.00 -12.80 15.39
N GLY A 20 11.20 -12.09 16.18
CA GLY A 20 9.75 -11.97 16.00
C GLY A 20 9.39 -10.61 15.45
N ARG A 21 8.92 -10.54 14.19
CA ARG A 21 8.31 -9.33 13.63
C ARG A 21 6.88 -9.21 14.14
N THR A 22 6.60 -8.14 14.85
CA THR A 22 5.28 -7.89 15.44
C THR A 22 4.92 -6.42 15.41
N ALA A 23 3.61 -6.12 15.28
CA ALA A 23 3.07 -4.77 15.45
C ALA A 23 2.76 -4.46 16.93
N ASP A 24 2.68 -5.48 17.79
CA ASP A 24 2.30 -5.38 19.21
C ASP A 24 3.08 -6.41 20.05
N ALA A 25 4.20 -5.97 20.59
CA ALA A 25 5.09 -6.81 21.39
C ALA A 25 4.40 -7.34 22.66
N ALA A 26 3.53 -6.54 23.30
CA ALA A 26 2.83 -6.95 24.52
C ALA A 26 1.84 -8.09 24.24
N SER A 27 1.05 -7.94 23.18
CA SER A 27 0.14 -8.99 22.71
C SER A 27 0.88 -10.27 22.30
N THR A 28 2.02 -10.13 21.60
CA THR A 28 2.86 -11.28 21.23
C THR A 28 3.34 -12.05 22.45
N ILE A 29 3.86 -11.37 23.48
CA ILE A 29 4.32 -12.00 24.72
C ILE A 29 3.15 -12.70 25.42
N ALA A 30 1.98 -12.05 25.51
CA ALA A 30 0.78 -12.65 26.08
C ALA A 30 0.35 -13.92 25.31
N ASN A 31 0.35 -13.88 23.99
CA ASN A 31 0.02 -15.02 23.13
C ASN A 31 1.02 -16.18 23.26
N VAL A 32 2.31 -15.89 23.35
CA VAL A 32 3.35 -16.90 23.63
C VAL A 32 3.10 -17.55 24.99
N LYS A 33 2.82 -16.75 26.04
CA LYS A 33 2.50 -17.23 27.38
C LYS A 33 1.29 -18.18 27.38
N LEU A 34 0.20 -17.78 26.72
CA LEU A 34 -1.00 -18.60 26.58
C LEU A 34 -0.72 -19.90 25.81
N ALA A 35 0.10 -19.84 24.77
CA ALA A 35 0.42 -21.00 23.95
C ALA A 35 1.29 -22.03 24.70
N LEU A 36 2.18 -21.59 25.60
CA LEU A 36 3.02 -22.46 26.43
C LEU A 36 2.19 -23.34 27.39
N ILE A 37 1.02 -22.87 27.78
CA ILE A 37 0.11 -23.59 28.71
C ILE A 37 -1.12 -24.21 28.04
N LYS A 38 -1.20 -24.12 26.71
CA LYS A 38 -2.35 -24.60 25.93
C LYS A 38 -2.56 -26.10 26.16
N GLY A 39 -3.80 -26.46 26.50
CA GLY A 39 -4.18 -27.86 26.77
C GLY A 39 -3.90 -28.35 28.20
N GLN A 40 -3.37 -27.50 29.09
CA GLN A 40 -3.15 -27.82 30.48
C GLN A 40 -4.37 -27.42 31.35
N THR A 41 -4.55 -28.11 32.47
CA THR A 41 -5.49 -27.63 33.49
C THR A 41 -4.95 -26.36 34.15
N LYS A 42 -5.84 -25.54 34.74
CA LYS A 42 -5.44 -24.27 35.37
C LYS A 42 -4.33 -24.48 36.43
N ALA A 43 -4.46 -25.47 37.29
CA ALA A 43 -3.45 -25.77 38.31
C ALA A 43 -2.10 -26.19 37.72
N ASN A 44 -2.09 -27.01 36.65
CA ASN A 44 -0.85 -27.43 35.99
C ASN A 44 -0.21 -26.26 35.25
N ALA A 45 -1.00 -25.38 34.63
CA ALA A 45 -0.52 -24.18 33.96
C ALA A 45 0.16 -23.21 34.93
N GLU A 46 -0.46 -22.95 36.09
CA GLU A 46 0.12 -22.13 37.16
C GLU A 46 1.40 -22.76 37.72
N ALA A 47 1.41 -24.05 37.99
CA ALA A 47 2.61 -24.76 38.45
C ALA A 47 3.74 -24.78 37.40
N PHE A 48 3.43 -24.83 36.10
CA PHE A 48 4.40 -24.74 35.04
C PHE A 48 5.00 -23.34 34.95
N LEU A 49 4.15 -22.30 34.88
CA LEU A 49 4.62 -20.90 34.75
C LEU A 49 5.37 -20.42 36.00
N SER A 50 5.07 -20.96 37.22
CA SER A 50 5.82 -20.59 38.42
C SER A 50 7.27 -21.10 38.44
N LYS A 51 7.61 -22.07 37.58
CA LYS A 51 8.96 -22.62 37.44
C LYS A 51 9.71 -22.13 36.21
N LEU A 52 8.99 -21.58 35.23
CA LEU A 52 9.57 -21.10 33.94
C LEU A 52 9.91 -19.62 34.06
N PRO A 53 11.20 -19.21 34.09
CA PRO A 53 11.56 -17.81 34.13
C PRO A 53 11.21 -17.13 32.79
N LEU A 54 10.25 -16.20 32.84
CA LEU A 54 9.92 -15.30 31.74
C LEU A 54 10.49 -13.92 32.06
N VAL A 55 11.46 -13.47 31.28
CA VAL A 55 12.18 -12.22 31.48
C VAL A 55 11.94 -11.31 30.28
N GLY A 56 11.61 -10.06 30.52
CA GLY A 56 11.51 -8.99 29.52
C GLY A 56 12.71 -8.04 29.64
N TRP A 57 13.06 -7.44 28.55
CA TRP A 57 13.99 -6.32 28.52
C TRP A 57 13.40 -5.17 27.68
N ASP A 58 13.46 -3.97 28.22
CA ASP A 58 13.28 -2.72 27.50
C ASP A 58 14.30 -1.67 27.96
N ALA A 59 14.49 -0.62 27.17
CA ALA A 59 15.51 0.39 27.40
C ALA A 59 15.26 1.32 28.59
N ILE A 60 14.07 1.30 29.15
CA ILE A 60 13.69 2.16 30.28
C ILE A 60 13.88 1.40 31.60
N HIS A 61 13.44 0.15 31.63
CA HIS A 61 13.40 -0.64 32.87
C HIS A 61 14.56 -1.66 32.97
N GLY A 62 15.27 -1.91 31.86
CA GLY A 62 16.26 -2.98 31.80
C GLY A 62 15.63 -4.37 31.86
N LEU A 63 16.31 -5.33 32.50
CA LEU A 63 15.79 -6.65 32.73
C LEU A 63 14.71 -6.65 33.80
N ALA A 64 13.54 -7.17 33.48
CA ALA A 64 12.41 -7.29 34.40
C ALA A 64 11.76 -8.67 34.28
N GLY A 65 11.33 -9.25 35.38
CA GLY A 65 10.56 -10.49 35.36
C GLY A 65 9.12 -10.24 34.85
N ILE A 66 8.71 -11.04 33.87
CA ILE A 66 7.29 -11.08 33.41
C ILE A 66 6.43 -11.94 34.35
N ASN A 67 7.08 -12.82 35.12
CA ASN A 67 6.48 -13.62 36.19
C ASN A 67 7.43 -13.70 37.39
N ASP A 68 6.97 -14.27 38.49
CA ASP A 68 7.74 -14.37 39.75
C ASP A 68 9.04 -15.15 39.57
N ALA A 69 9.02 -16.23 38.78
CA ALA A 69 10.23 -16.98 38.45
C ALA A 69 11.25 -16.13 37.68
N GLY A 70 10.78 -15.31 36.72
CA GLY A 70 11.62 -14.37 35.98
C GLY A 70 12.19 -13.27 36.86
N ALA A 71 11.38 -12.71 37.77
CA ALA A 71 11.87 -11.70 38.71
C ALA A 71 12.96 -12.25 39.62
N SER A 72 12.77 -13.46 40.16
CA SER A 72 13.77 -14.15 40.98
C SER A 72 15.05 -14.44 40.19
N ALA A 73 14.93 -14.86 38.93
CA ALA A 73 16.07 -15.10 38.05
C ALA A 73 16.89 -13.82 37.78
N VAL A 74 16.23 -12.68 37.49
CA VAL A 74 16.90 -11.39 37.27
C VAL A 74 17.70 -10.97 38.51
N VAL A 75 17.07 -11.02 39.70
CA VAL A 75 17.75 -10.67 40.94
C VAL A 75 18.97 -11.57 41.20
N SER A 76 18.81 -12.87 40.97
CA SER A 76 19.93 -13.84 41.16
C SER A 76 21.08 -13.57 40.20
N LEU A 77 20.78 -13.35 38.92
CA LEU A 77 21.83 -13.14 37.88
C LEU A 77 22.55 -11.81 38.07
N CYS A 78 21.85 -10.73 38.36
CA CYS A 78 22.43 -9.43 38.64
C CYS A 78 23.26 -9.45 39.93
N GLY A 79 22.75 -10.10 40.98
CA GLY A 79 23.43 -10.27 42.25
C GLY A 79 24.73 -11.09 42.13
N ALA A 80 24.75 -12.16 41.32
CA ALA A 80 25.94 -12.97 41.07
C ALA A 80 27.07 -12.19 40.39
N LYS A 81 26.76 -11.14 39.61
CA LYS A 81 27.73 -10.26 38.96
C LYS A 81 27.98 -8.95 39.71
N GLY A 82 27.26 -8.71 40.78
CA GLY A 82 27.35 -7.44 41.53
C GLY A 82 26.90 -6.22 40.71
N ILE A 83 26.01 -6.41 39.74
CA ILE A 83 25.49 -5.38 38.84
C ILE A 83 24.11 -4.96 39.31
N ASP A 84 23.86 -3.66 39.40
CA ASP A 84 22.52 -3.14 39.66
C ASP A 84 21.60 -3.42 38.46
N VAL A 85 20.35 -3.82 38.75
CA VAL A 85 19.33 -4.04 37.74
C VAL A 85 19.12 -2.80 36.86
N ALA A 86 19.24 -1.59 37.39
CA ALA A 86 19.17 -0.36 36.64
C ALA A 86 20.23 -0.24 35.52
N ALA A 87 21.42 -0.82 35.72
CA ALA A 87 22.47 -0.83 34.69
C ALA A 87 22.12 -1.73 33.48
N THR A 88 21.16 -2.63 33.65
CA THR A 88 20.69 -3.52 32.56
C THR A 88 19.82 -2.80 31.53
N ALA A 89 19.50 -1.51 31.69
CA ALA A 89 18.92 -0.69 30.64
C ALA A 89 19.81 -0.60 29.38
N ASN A 90 21.13 -0.80 29.55
CA ASN A 90 22.04 -1.02 28.43
C ASN A 90 21.93 -2.48 27.94
N LEU A 91 21.51 -2.68 26.66
CA LEU A 91 21.25 -4.01 26.12
C LEU A 91 22.46 -4.93 26.09
N PRO A 92 23.67 -4.52 25.66
CA PRO A 92 24.90 -5.33 25.78
C PRO A 92 25.16 -5.81 27.21
N ILE A 93 25.00 -4.96 28.22
CA ILE A 93 25.17 -5.34 29.64
C ILE A 93 24.08 -6.36 30.03
N ALA A 94 22.82 -6.12 29.69
CA ALA A 94 21.73 -7.05 29.97
C ALA A 94 21.99 -8.44 29.37
N LEU A 95 22.38 -8.52 28.10
CA LEU A 95 22.72 -9.76 27.41
C LEU A 95 23.92 -10.46 28.06
N SER A 96 24.95 -9.72 28.46
CA SER A 96 26.13 -10.30 29.15
C SER A 96 25.79 -10.89 30.52
N ILE A 97 24.74 -10.43 31.19
CA ILE A 97 24.28 -10.99 32.45
C ILE A 97 23.51 -12.29 32.21
N VAL A 98 22.58 -12.29 31.25
CA VAL A 98 21.73 -13.47 31.00
C VAL A 98 22.45 -14.59 30.27
N GLU A 99 23.55 -14.33 29.58
CA GLU A 99 24.37 -15.41 28.97
C GLU A 99 24.86 -16.44 30.00
N ASP A 100 25.04 -16.03 31.25
CA ASP A 100 25.46 -16.87 32.36
C ASP A 100 24.31 -17.53 33.14
N ALA A 101 23.10 -17.49 32.61
CA ALA A 101 21.88 -17.99 33.28
C ALA A 101 21.89 -19.51 33.57
N GLY A 102 22.88 -20.27 33.10
CA GLY A 102 22.87 -21.73 33.28
C GLY A 102 21.64 -22.41 32.68
N GLN A 103 21.29 -23.61 33.16
CA GLN A 103 20.13 -24.38 32.69
C GLN A 103 18.83 -23.98 33.45
N MET A 104 18.29 -22.80 33.16
CA MET A 104 17.10 -22.29 33.81
C MET A 104 15.82 -22.51 32.98
N ASP A 105 15.93 -22.99 31.75
CA ASP A 105 14.83 -23.05 30.78
C ASP A 105 14.18 -21.66 30.53
N MET A 106 14.96 -20.59 30.69
CA MET A 106 14.49 -19.20 30.64
C MET A 106 14.11 -18.76 29.23
N ILE A 107 13.10 -17.91 29.13
CA ILE A 107 12.77 -17.19 27.91
C ILE A 107 13.02 -15.69 28.14
N LEU A 108 13.90 -15.11 27.33
CA LEU A 108 14.18 -13.69 27.31
C LEU A 108 13.48 -13.02 26.11
N PHE A 109 12.63 -12.06 26.37
CA PHE A 109 11.97 -11.21 25.39
C PHE A 109 12.67 -9.84 25.34
N VAL A 110 13.21 -9.45 24.20
CA VAL A 110 13.87 -8.15 24.00
C VAL A 110 12.98 -7.27 23.15
N HIS A 111 12.47 -6.18 23.72
CA HIS A 111 11.59 -5.24 23.03
C HIS A 111 12.40 -4.32 22.10
N ASN A 112 11.87 -4.09 20.89
CA ASN A 112 12.44 -3.13 19.93
C ASN A 112 13.93 -3.34 19.65
N ALA A 113 14.38 -4.58 19.57
CA ALA A 113 15.79 -4.93 19.38
C ALA A 113 16.43 -4.23 18.16
N HIS A 114 15.63 -3.97 17.11
CA HIS A 114 16.07 -3.30 15.89
C HIS A 114 16.57 -1.86 16.10
N LEU A 115 16.11 -1.17 17.12
CA LEU A 115 16.59 0.18 17.41
C LEU A 115 18.02 0.16 17.92
N TRP A 116 18.44 -0.93 18.56
CA TRP A 116 19.72 -1.04 19.25
C TRP A 116 20.82 -1.61 18.36
N TRP A 117 20.58 -2.66 17.60
CA TRP A 117 21.60 -3.20 16.69
C TRP A 117 21.94 -2.27 15.52
N ASN A 118 21.05 -1.32 15.19
CA ASN A 118 21.34 -0.29 14.17
C ASN A 118 22.23 0.85 14.69
N ILE A 119 22.33 1.01 16.03
CA ILE A 119 23.07 2.09 16.68
C ILE A 119 24.40 1.59 17.24
N ASP A 120 24.39 0.40 17.86
CA ASP A 120 25.56 -0.14 18.56
C ASP A 120 25.92 -1.55 18.05
N PRO A 121 27.05 -1.71 17.34
CA PRO A 121 27.53 -3.02 16.88
C PRO A 121 27.79 -4.03 18.01
N LEU A 122 28.02 -3.56 19.24
CA LEU A 122 28.18 -4.45 20.39
C LEU A 122 26.93 -5.26 20.69
N VAL A 123 25.77 -4.78 20.32
CA VAL A 123 24.51 -5.52 20.45
C VAL A 123 24.54 -6.80 19.60
N ILE A 124 25.05 -6.74 18.36
CA ILE A 124 25.18 -7.92 17.48
C ILE A 124 26.07 -8.95 18.13
N GLN A 125 27.23 -8.54 18.65
CA GLN A 125 28.18 -9.44 19.33
C GLN A 125 27.55 -10.04 20.60
N ALA A 126 26.86 -9.24 21.40
CA ALA A 126 26.19 -9.71 22.61
C ALA A 126 25.07 -10.73 22.30
N VAL A 127 24.32 -10.53 21.21
CA VAL A 127 23.31 -11.50 20.74
C VAL A 127 23.99 -12.82 20.34
N TRP A 128 25.12 -12.79 19.63
CA TRP A 128 25.85 -14.00 19.28
C TRP A 128 26.34 -14.75 20.53
N ASN A 129 26.97 -14.05 21.47
CA ASN A 129 27.45 -14.66 22.71
C ASN A 129 26.29 -15.32 23.47
N THR A 130 25.19 -14.61 23.65
CA THR A 130 23.98 -15.11 24.31
C THR A 130 23.41 -16.33 23.58
N ARG A 131 23.31 -16.30 22.25
CA ARG A 131 22.83 -17.43 21.44
C ARG A 131 23.69 -18.68 21.68
N ASP A 132 25.04 -18.56 21.66
CA ASP A 132 25.94 -19.69 21.82
C ASP A 132 25.83 -20.32 23.20
N LYS A 133 25.65 -19.50 24.23
CA LYS A 133 25.42 -19.97 25.59
C LYS A 133 24.03 -20.62 25.73
N PHE A 134 23.00 -20.00 25.16
CA PHE A 134 21.62 -20.51 25.20
C PHE A 134 21.47 -21.83 24.45
N LYS A 135 22.23 -22.04 23.38
CA LYS A 135 22.29 -23.32 22.68
C LYS A 135 22.80 -24.46 23.59
N ALA A 136 23.72 -24.14 24.51
CA ALA A 136 24.29 -25.13 25.42
C ALA A 136 23.42 -25.39 26.65
N ASN A 137 22.61 -24.41 27.09
CA ASN A 137 21.90 -24.46 28.38
C ASN A 137 20.35 -24.52 28.23
N GLY A 138 19.81 -24.57 27.01
CA GLY A 138 18.39 -24.73 26.75
C GLY A 138 17.53 -23.48 26.98
N ASN A 139 18.13 -22.32 27.27
CA ASN A 139 17.42 -21.06 27.36
C ASN A 139 17.06 -20.54 25.94
N MET A 140 16.14 -19.60 25.84
CA MET A 140 15.68 -19.09 24.56
C MET A 140 15.56 -17.57 24.54
N LEU A 141 16.04 -16.95 23.43
CA LEU A 141 15.97 -15.52 23.15
C LEU A 141 14.90 -15.25 22.08
N LEU A 142 14.02 -14.32 22.34
CA LEU A 142 13.09 -13.78 21.34
C LEU A 142 13.28 -12.27 21.22
N LEU A 143 13.89 -11.85 20.10
CA LEU A 143 14.10 -10.46 19.76
C LEU A 143 12.85 -9.94 19.03
N LEU A 144 12.09 -9.05 19.66
CA LEU A 144 10.89 -8.45 19.08
C LEU A 144 11.26 -7.20 18.28
N VAL A 145 10.84 -7.15 17.03
CA VAL A 145 11.14 -6.08 16.09
C VAL A 145 9.90 -5.60 15.37
N ALA A 146 9.90 -4.37 14.87
CA ALA A 146 8.80 -3.83 14.08
C ALA A 146 8.62 -4.58 12.75
N LEU A 147 7.41 -4.50 12.19
CA LEU A 147 7.12 -5.03 10.86
C LEU A 147 8.03 -4.37 9.80
N GLY A 148 8.48 -5.14 8.82
CA GLY A 148 9.33 -4.64 7.74
C GLY A 148 10.81 -4.41 8.10
N GLU A 149 11.22 -4.56 9.36
CA GLU A 149 12.61 -4.39 9.76
C GLU A 149 13.54 -5.46 9.14
N LYS A 150 14.72 -5.01 8.70
CA LYS A 150 15.78 -5.91 8.24
C LYS A 150 16.57 -6.44 9.44
N ILE A 151 16.85 -7.74 9.41
CA ILE A 151 17.79 -8.34 10.36
C ILE A 151 19.19 -8.05 9.83
N PRO A 152 20.17 -7.69 10.70
CA PRO A 152 21.57 -7.60 10.32
C PRO A 152 22.04 -8.86 9.60
N ALA A 153 22.85 -8.69 8.55
CA ALA A 153 23.33 -9.81 7.75
C ALA A 153 24.04 -10.87 8.61
N GLU A 154 24.74 -10.41 9.65
CA GLU A 154 25.46 -11.21 10.62
C GLU A 154 24.53 -12.15 11.41
N LEU A 155 23.31 -11.73 11.71
CA LEU A 155 22.34 -12.50 12.48
C LEU A 155 21.34 -13.29 11.62
N ASN A 156 21.28 -13.02 10.32
CA ASN A 156 20.23 -13.55 9.44
C ASN A 156 20.25 -15.09 9.29
N ASN A 157 21.43 -15.70 9.37
CA ASN A 157 21.59 -17.15 9.27
C ASN A 157 21.51 -17.87 10.63
N ASP A 158 21.56 -17.12 11.71
CA ASP A 158 21.70 -17.66 13.06
C ASP A 158 20.42 -17.63 13.89
N LEU A 159 19.49 -16.76 13.53
CA LEU A 159 18.23 -16.57 14.22
C LEU A 159 17.05 -16.93 13.31
N LEU A 160 16.12 -17.69 13.82
CA LEU A 160 14.90 -18.04 13.10
C LEU A 160 13.98 -16.82 13.01
N LEU A 161 13.65 -16.40 11.78
CA LEU A 161 12.72 -15.32 11.55
C LEU A 161 11.27 -15.81 11.65
N LEU A 162 10.51 -15.18 12.52
CA LEU A 162 9.10 -15.43 12.77
C LEU A 162 8.31 -14.13 12.50
N GLU A 163 7.11 -14.27 11.94
CA GLU A 163 6.23 -13.12 11.67
C GLU A 163 4.89 -13.32 12.38
N GLU A 164 4.45 -12.30 13.10
CA GLU A 164 3.13 -12.31 13.68
C GLU A 164 2.11 -11.96 12.61
N PRO A 165 1.15 -12.86 12.33
CA PRO A 165 0.08 -12.53 11.41
C PRO A 165 -0.82 -11.49 12.05
N LEU A 166 -1.32 -10.57 11.23
CA LEU A 166 -2.39 -9.69 11.68
C LEU A 166 -3.66 -10.53 12.03
N PRO A 167 -4.55 -9.99 12.88
CA PRO A 167 -5.76 -10.68 13.29
C PRO A 167 -6.56 -11.14 12.09
N THR A 168 -6.96 -12.40 12.09
CA THR A 168 -7.91 -12.93 11.12
C THR A 168 -9.31 -12.34 11.37
N ARG A 169 -10.20 -12.47 10.40
CA ARG A 169 -11.62 -12.09 10.57
C ARG A 169 -12.26 -12.76 11.79
N ALA A 170 -11.86 -13.99 12.12
CA ALA A 170 -12.33 -14.72 13.31
C ALA A 170 -11.80 -14.09 14.60
N ASP A 171 -10.52 -13.71 14.61
CA ASP A 171 -9.90 -13.04 15.76
C ASP A 171 -10.53 -11.68 16.02
N ILE A 172 -10.81 -10.90 14.98
CA ILE A 172 -11.49 -9.61 15.09
C ILE A 172 -12.91 -9.78 15.65
N LYS A 173 -13.66 -10.77 15.18
CA LYS A 173 -14.97 -11.10 15.77
C LYS A 173 -14.84 -11.46 17.25
N GLN A 174 -13.75 -12.13 17.64
CA GLN A 174 -13.50 -12.44 19.04
C GLN A 174 -13.17 -11.17 19.85
N ILE A 175 -12.37 -10.25 19.31
CA ILE A 175 -12.13 -8.92 19.91
C ILE A 175 -13.45 -8.21 20.17
N ILE A 176 -14.32 -8.12 19.16
CA ILE A 176 -15.63 -7.46 19.29
C ILE A 176 -16.46 -8.15 20.40
N ARG A 177 -16.51 -9.49 20.42
CA ARG A 177 -17.24 -10.24 21.45
C ARG A 177 -16.71 -9.96 22.85
N THR A 178 -15.39 -9.91 22.99
CA THR A 178 -14.74 -9.63 24.27
C THR A 178 -15.06 -8.22 24.75
N THR A 179 -14.98 -7.22 23.86
CA THR A 179 -15.32 -5.82 24.18
C THR A 179 -16.79 -5.69 24.62
N TYR A 180 -17.71 -6.32 23.91
CA TYR A 180 -19.14 -6.34 24.30
C TYR A 180 -19.38 -7.02 25.66
N ALA A 181 -18.64 -8.09 25.94
CA ALA A 181 -18.71 -8.78 27.22
C ALA A 181 -18.22 -7.89 28.38
N TYR A 182 -17.11 -7.17 28.19
CA TYR A 182 -16.62 -6.18 29.16
C TYR A 182 -17.61 -5.02 29.35
N ALA A 183 -18.21 -4.53 28.30
CA ALA A 183 -19.22 -3.49 28.33
C ALA A 183 -20.58 -3.97 28.88
N LYS A 184 -20.76 -5.29 29.13
CA LYS A 184 -22.01 -5.93 29.56
C LYS A 184 -23.19 -5.71 28.63
N HIS A 185 -22.92 -5.55 27.35
CA HIS A 185 -23.94 -5.42 26.31
C HIS A 185 -24.18 -6.70 25.55
N LYS A 186 -25.40 -6.85 25.02
CA LYS A 186 -25.75 -7.96 24.12
C LYS A 186 -25.05 -7.76 22.77
N LEU A 187 -24.49 -8.84 22.24
CA LEU A 187 -23.85 -8.83 20.91
C LEU A 187 -24.81 -8.33 19.83
N PRO A 188 -24.29 -7.58 18.85
CA PRO A 188 -25.07 -7.13 17.70
C PRO A 188 -25.43 -8.32 16.80
N ALA A 189 -26.35 -8.09 15.85
CA ALA A 189 -26.67 -9.09 14.84
C ALA A 189 -25.44 -9.48 14.01
N ASP A 190 -25.43 -10.71 13.50
CA ASP A 190 -24.29 -11.26 12.76
C ASP A 190 -23.89 -10.41 11.55
N ASP A 191 -24.84 -9.72 10.92
CA ASP A 191 -24.57 -8.80 9.81
C ASP A 191 -23.72 -7.61 10.26
N ILE A 192 -24.07 -6.97 11.37
CA ILE A 192 -23.28 -5.87 11.95
C ILE A 192 -21.90 -6.37 12.41
N LEU A 193 -21.84 -7.56 13.00
CA LEU A 193 -20.58 -8.19 13.39
C LEU A 193 -19.68 -8.47 12.18
N ASN A 194 -20.25 -8.85 11.04
CA ASN A 194 -19.53 -9.04 9.79
C ASN A 194 -19.02 -7.70 9.21
N GLN A 195 -19.86 -6.68 9.18
CA GLN A 195 -19.48 -5.34 8.71
C GLN A 195 -18.37 -4.73 9.57
N ALA A 196 -18.47 -4.88 10.90
CA ALA A 196 -17.43 -4.43 11.81
C ALA A 196 -16.11 -5.20 11.61
N ALA A 197 -16.19 -6.51 11.38
CA ALA A 197 -14.99 -7.29 11.07
C ALA A 197 -14.34 -6.85 9.76
N ASP A 198 -15.13 -6.56 8.72
CA ASP A 198 -14.60 -6.05 7.43
C ASP A 198 -13.93 -4.68 7.59
N ALA A 199 -14.49 -3.82 8.46
CA ALA A 199 -13.89 -2.53 8.76
C ALA A 199 -12.55 -2.64 9.52
N LEU A 200 -12.27 -3.74 10.21
CA LEU A 200 -11.10 -3.91 11.08
C LEU A 200 -10.06 -4.91 10.56
N VAL A 201 -10.37 -5.75 9.57
CA VAL A 201 -9.39 -6.64 8.92
C VAL A 201 -8.17 -5.83 8.47
N GLY A 202 -6.97 -6.33 8.78
CA GLY A 202 -5.71 -5.67 8.44
C GLY A 202 -5.19 -4.67 9.47
N ILE A 203 -5.89 -4.50 10.58
CA ILE A 203 -5.45 -3.71 11.72
C ILE A 203 -4.87 -4.65 12.78
N ALA A 204 -3.77 -4.26 13.44
CA ALA A 204 -3.19 -5.03 14.52
C ALA A 204 -4.16 -5.17 15.71
N PHE A 205 -3.91 -6.16 16.59
CA PHE A 205 -4.82 -6.51 17.70
C PHE A 205 -5.19 -5.33 18.57
N PHE A 206 -4.21 -4.62 19.12
CA PHE A 206 -4.46 -3.52 20.06
C PHE A 206 -5.19 -2.32 19.41
N PRO A 207 -4.78 -1.80 18.25
CA PRO A 207 -5.55 -0.77 17.55
C PRO A 207 -6.98 -1.22 17.17
N ALA A 208 -7.20 -2.48 16.85
CA ALA A 208 -8.53 -3.00 16.56
C ALA A 208 -9.41 -3.02 17.81
N GLU A 209 -8.86 -3.46 18.96
CA GLU A 209 -9.54 -3.44 20.26
C GLU A 209 -9.91 -2.00 20.66
N GLN A 210 -8.96 -1.06 20.54
CA GLN A 210 -9.22 0.35 20.82
C GLN A 210 -10.31 0.92 19.90
N ALA A 211 -10.27 0.61 18.59
CA ALA A 211 -11.26 1.09 17.65
C ALA A 211 -12.66 0.61 18.04
N VAL A 212 -12.81 -0.68 18.38
CA VAL A 212 -14.11 -1.21 18.84
C VAL A 212 -14.56 -0.53 20.13
N ALA A 213 -13.67 -0.36 21.10
CA ALA A 213 -13.99 0.25 22.38
C ALA A 213 -14.43 1.72 22.25
N MET A 214 -13.81 2.47 21.33
CA MET A 214 -14.12 3.88 21.11
C MET A 214 -15.39 4.11 20.29
N GLU A 215 -15.73 3.18 19.40
CA GLU A 215 -16.90 3.27 18.53
C GLU A 215 -18.13 2.53 19.09
N LEU A 216 -17.99 1.88 20.24
CA LEU A 216 -19.09 1.27 20.96
C LEU A 216 -19.76 2.33 21.86
N ASP A 217 -21.03 2.63 21.58
CA ASP A 217 -21.86 3.45 22.45
C ASP A 217 -22.15 2.69 23.76
N MET A 218 -21.60 3.19 24.85
CA MET A 218 -21.70 2.55 26.17
C MET A 218 -23.10 2.65 26.79
N GLU A 219 -24.00 3.49 26.28
CA GLU A 219 -25.37 3.59 26.75
C GLU A 219 -26.31 2.65 25.99
N THR A 220 -26.18 2.65 24.64
CA THR A 220 -27.11 1.92 23.76
C THR A 220 -26.58 0.56 23.30
N GLY A 221 -25.29 0.27 23.45
CA GLY A 221 -24.65 -0.91 22.91
C GLY A 221 -24.57 -0.92 21.38
N LYS A 222 -24.78 0.21 20.71
CA LYS A 222 -24.66 0.32 19.25
C LYS A 222 -23.20 0.52 18.85
N LEU A 223 -22.76 -0.23 17.82
CA LEU A 223 -21.43 -0.06 17.24
C LEU A 223 -21.49 0.82 16.00
N ASN A 224 -20.71 1.90 15.99
CA ASN A 224 -20.62 2.84 14.88
C ASN A 224 -19.69 2.31 13.78
N ILE A 225 -20.24 1.61 12.80
CA ILE A 225 -19.48 1.02 11.69
C ILE A 225 -18.75 2.10 10.85
N LYS A 226 -19.37 3.26 10.68
CA LYS A 226 -18.73 4.37 9.95
C LYS A 226 -17.48 4.88 10.69
N GLY A 227 -17.55 4.97 12.01
CA GLY A 227 -16.41 5.33 12.85
C GLY A 227 -15.28 4.30 12.77
N LEU A 228 -15.59 2.99 12.75
CA LEU A 228 -14.59 1.94 12.53
C LEU A 228 -13.86 2.10 11.19
N TRP A 229 -14.59 2.39 10.12
CA TRP A 229 -14.00 2.67 8.82
C TRP A 229 -13.12 3.94 8.82
N ALA A 230 -13.56 5.00 9.49
CA ALA A 230 -12.76 6.23 9.64
C ALA A 230 -11.44 5.94 10.37
N ARG A 231 -11.49 5.18 11.47
CA ARG A 231 -10.30 4.72 12.20
C ARG A 231 -9.34 3.90 11.34
N LYS A 232 -9.89 2.97 10.56
CA LYS A 232 -9.07 2.18 9.62
C LYS A 232 -8.32 3.07 8.65
N LYS A 233 -8.98 4.11 8.11
CA LYS A 233 -8.36 5.08 7.21
C LYS A 233 -7.21 5.82 7.87
N ASP A 234 -7.41 6.30 9.09
CA ASP A 234 -6.36 7.03 9.84
C ASP A 234 -5.13 6.14 10.03
N ILE A 235 -5.32 4.88 10.42
CA ILE A 235 -4.23 3.92 10.63
C ILE A 235 -3.49 3.61 9.31
N ILE A 236 -4.23 3.43 8.21
CA ILE A 236 -3.62 3.16 6.89
C ILE A 236 -2.89 4.39 6.38
N SER A 237 -3.47 5.58 6.52
CA SER A 237 -2.88 6.85 6.09
C SER A 237 -1.64 7.24 6.90
N ALA A 238 -1.46 6.68 8.11
CA ALA A 238 -0.22 6.78 8.87
C ALA A 238 0.92 5.95 8.27
N THR A 239 0.63 4.99 7.37
CA THR A 239 1.65 4.23 6.66
C THR A 239 2.17 5.05 5.48
N ALA A 240 3.48 5.30 5.44
CA ALA A 240 4.11 6.09 4.38
C ALA A 240 3.74 5.57 2.99
N GLY A 241 3.31 6.47 2.11
CA GLY A 241 2.93 6.17 0.74
C GLY A 241 1.56 5.52 0.55
N LEU A 242 0.77 5.32 1.61
CA LEU A 242 -0.61 4.87 1.50
C LEU A 242 -1.59 5.99 1.85
N SER A 243 -2.64 6.11 1.04
CA SER A 243 -3.79 6.96 1.37
C SER A 243 -5.08 6.34 0.87
N PHE A 244 -6.16 6.67 1.56
CA PHE A 244 -7.49 6.14 1.25
C PHE A 244 -8.25 7.11 0.36
N TYR A 245 -8.98 6.60 -0.63
CA TYR A 245 -9.92 7.41 -1.40
C TYR A 245 -11.35 7.29 -0.84
N ASP A 246 -11.97 8.44 -0.59
CA ASP A 246 -13.27 8.59 0.06
C ASP A 246 -14.43 8.94 -0.84
N GLY A 247 -14.25 8.88 -2.16
CA GLY A 247 -15.31 9.22 -3.10
C GLY A 247 -16.48 8.22 -3.07
N ILE A 248 -17.60 8.71 -3.50
CA ILE A 248 -18.89 7.96 -3.60
C ILE A 248 -19.23 7.63 -5.04
N GLU A 249 -18.36 7.93 -5.98
CA GLU A 249 -18.55 7.77 -7.41
C GLU A 249 -18.72 6.30 -7.79
N THR A 250 -19.52 6.06 -8.81
CA THR A 250 -19.81 4.73 -9.34
C THR A 250 -19.50 4.64 -10.83
N LEU A 251 -19.56 3.46 -11.42
CA LEU A 251 -19.40 3.29 -12.86
C LEU A 251 -20.45 4.06 -13.69
N ALA A 252 -21.56 4.48 -13.09
CA ALA A 252 -22.53 5.34 -13.74
C ALA A 252 -22.00 6.77 -13.95
N ASP A 253 -21.02 7.20 -13.16
CA ASP A 253 -20.39 8.53 -13.24
C ASP A 253 -19.23 8.58 -14.24
N ALA A 254 -18.87 7.45 -14.83
CA ALA A 254 -17.84 7.34 -15.88
C ALA A 254 -18.54 7.19 -17.24
N GLY A 255 -18.57 8.24 -18.07
CA GLY A 255 -19.12 8.17 -19.42
C GLY A 255 -18.21 7.37 -20.37
N GLY A 256 -18.79 6.63 -21.29
CA GLY A 256 -18.07 5.77 -22.23
C GLY A 256 -17.34 4.61 -21.55
N LEU A 257 -16.21 4.17 -22.14
CA LEU A 257 -15.31 3.16 -21.59
C LEU A 257 -15.95 1.76 -21.42
N ASP A 258 -16.88 1.38 -22.29
CA ASP A 258 -17.73 0.19 -22.13
C ASP A 258 -16.95 -1.11 -22.07
N ASN A 259 -15.86 -1.23 -22.84
CA ASN A 259 -15.07 -2.45 -22.84
C ASN A 259 -14.40 -2.69 -21.48
N ILE A 260 -13.73 -1.68 -20.94
CA ILE A 260 -13.04 -1.82 -19.65
C ILE A 260 -14.04 -1.94 -18.49
N LYS A 261 -15.21 -1.28 -18.55
CA LYS A 261 -16.30 -1.46 -17.59
C LYS A 261 -16.75 -2.92 -17.55
N ASN A 262 -17.01 -3.51 -18.71
CA ASN A 262 -17.43 -4.90 -18.82
C ASN A 262 -16.35 -5.88 -18.34
N TYR A 263 -15.10 -5.63 -18.72
CA TYR A 263 -13.97 -6.45 -18.29
C TYR A 263 -13.81 -6.43 -16.77
N CYS A 264 -13.73 -5.23 -16.18
CA CYS A 264 -13.57 -5.06 -14.74
C CYS A 264 -14.78 -5.60 -13.96
N THR A 265 -15.99 -5.44 -14.47
CA THR A 265 -17.19 -6.02 -13.83
C THR A 265 -17.11 -7.55 -13.75
N ARG A 266 -16.67 -8.22 -14.82
CA ARG A 266 -16.48 -9.67 -14.81
C ARG A 266 -15.33 -10.09 -13.87
N LEU A 267 -14.24 -9.32 -13.86
CA LEU A 267 -13.10 -9.57 -12.99
C LEU A 267 -13.49 -9.46 -11.51
N MET A 268 -14.18 -8.38 -11.13
CA MET A 268 -14.62 -8.14 -9.74
C MET A 268 -15.64 -9.17 -9.25
N LYS A 269 -16.51 -9.67 -10.13
CA LYS A 269 -17.48 -10.74 -9.81
C LYS A 269 -16.91 -12.14 -9.94
N GLY A 270 -15.71 -12.28 -10.46
CA GLY A 270 -15.05 -13.56 -10.71
C GLY A 270 -14.47 -14.21 -9.45
N LYS A 271 -13.95 -15.43 -9.58
CA LYS A 271 -13.33 -16.21 -8.47
C LYS A 271 -12.14 -15.51 -7.81
N ARG A 272 -11.54 -14.53 -8.46
CA ARG A 272 -10.38 -13.75 -8.00
C ARG A 272 -10.73 -12.27 -7.85
N GLY A 273 -11.99 -11.97 -7.53
CA GLY A 273 -12.43 -10.61 -7.25
C GLY A 273 -11.66 -10.01 -6.10
N ALA A 274 -11.36 -8.70 -6.18
CA ALA A 274 -10.57 -8.03 -5.18
C ALA A 274 -11.38 -7.64 -3.94
N ASN A 275 -10.71 -7.68 -2.78
CA ASN A 275 -11.18 -7.01 -1.58
C ASN A 275 -10.73 -5.54 -1.54
N ILE A 276 -9.61 -5.24 -2.22
CA ILE A 276 -9.02 -3.90 -2.31
C ILE A 276 -8.55 -3.64 -3.75
N ILE A 277 -8.76 -2.41 -4.20
CA ILE A 277 -8.14 -1.89 -5.41
C ILE A 277 -6.97 -1.01 -4.99
N LEU A 278 -5.76 -1.40 -5.39
CA LEU A 278 -4.55 -0.63 -5.16
C LEU A 278 -4.27 0.22 -6.41
N ARG A 279 -4.30 1.54 -6.26
CA ARG A 279 -4.07 2.48 -7.35
C ARG A 279 -2.63 2.99 -7.31
N LEU A 280 -1.91 2.82 -8.40
CA LEU A 280 -0.57 3.38 -8.62
C LEU A 280 -0.66 4.40 -9.75
N ASP A 281 -0.65 5.68 -9.42
CA ASP A 281 -0.79 6.76 -10.39
C ASP A 281 0.55 7.13 -11.02
N GLU A 282 0.53 7.33 -12.34
CA GLU A 282 1.71 7.76 -13.12
C GLU A 282 2.96 6.92 -12.78
N ILE A 283 2.85 5.60 -13.02
CA ILE A 283 3.89 4.60 -12.68
C ILE A 283 5.27 4.96 -13.25
N GLU A 284 5.30 5.72 -14.34
CA GLU A 284 6.52 6.25 -14.93
C GLU A 284 7.31 7.14 -13.95
N LYS A 285 6.66 7.90 -13.09
CA LYS A 285 7.34 8.73 -12.08
C LYS A 285 8.08 7.89 -11.05
N ALA A 286 7.52 6.75 -10.67
CA ALA A 286 8.12 5.86 -9.70
C ALA A 286 9.34 5.09 -10.25
N PHE A 287 9.25 4.59 -11.48
CA PHE A 287 10.20 3.59 -11.99
C PHE A 287 10.97 3.99 -13.24
N GLN A 288 10.68 5.15 -13.84
CA GLN A 288 11.46 5.64 -14.98
C GLN A 288 12.91 5.87 -14.57
N GLY A 289 13.83 5.34 -15.38
CA GLY A 289 15.27 5.47 -15.15
C GLY A 289 15.83 4.57 -14.05
N SER A 290 15.06 3.60 -13.52
CA SER A 290 15.53 2.68 -12.47
C SER A 290 16.76 1.86 -12.90
N GLN A 291 16.93 1.59 -14.20
CA GLN A 291 18.11 0.87 -14.74
C GLN A 291 19.37 1.74 -14.84
N THR A 292 19.23 3.06 -14.81
CA THR A 292 20.34 4.03 -14.94
C THR A 292 20.60 4.78 -13.63
N ASP A 293 19.88 4.43 -12.57
CA ASP A 293 20.01 5.07 -11.26
C ASP A 293 21.32 4.68 -10.58
N SER A 294 22.22 5.64 -10.46
CA SER A 294 23.54 5.46 -9.82
C SER A 294 23.44 5.23 -8.30
N SER A 295 22.34 5.59 -7.67
CA SER A 295 22.10 5.35 -6.23
C SER A 295 21.67 3.91 -5.92
N GLY A 296 21.18 3.18 -6.91
CA GLY A 296 20.62 1.84 -6.78
C GLY A 296 19.27 1.75 -6.06
N VAL A 297 18.80 2.85 -5.46
CA VAL A 297 17.56 2.89 -4.65
C VAL A 297 16.31 2.53 -5.47
N LYS A 298 16.19 3.10 -6.68
CA LYS A 298 15.06 2.80 -7.58
C LYS A 298 15.10 1.36 -8.06
N GLY A 299 16.29 0.82 -8.33
CA GLY A 299 16.49 -0.57 -8.73
C GLY A 299 16.06 -1.54 -7.63
N ASP A 300 16.48 -1.30 -6.38
CA ASP A 300 16.10 -2.10 -5.22
C ASP A 300 14.60 -2.04 -4.94
N MET A 301 13.99 -0.87 -5.05
CA MET A 301 12.54 -0.70 -4.89
C MET A 301 11.78 -1.45 -5.97
N LEU A 302 12.22 -1.36 -7.24
CA LEU A 302 11.62 -2.11 -8.34
C LEU A 302 11.70 -3.62 -8.09
N GLY A 303 12.88 -4.13 -7.70
CA GLY A 303 13.08 -5.55 -7.40
C GLY A 303 12.16 -6.05 -6.28
N ASN A 304 12.05 -5.30 -5.19
CA ASN A 304 11.14 -5.63 -4.08
C ASN A 304 9.67 -5.64 -4.54
N PHE A 305 9.24 -4.61 -5.27
CA PHE A 305 7.88 -4.52 -5.79
C PHE A 305 7.54 -5.67 -6.75
N LEU A 306 8.43 -5.99 -7.70
CA LEU A 306 8.22 -7.10 -8.65
C LEU A 306 8.12 -8.45 -7.94
N SER A 307 8.98 -8.69 -6.95
CA SER A 307 8.94 -9.91 -6.14
C SER A 307 7.63 -10.02 -5.36
N TRP A 308 7.20 -8.93 -4.71
CA TRP A 308 5.93 -8.90 -3.98
C TRP A 308 4.72 -9.18 -4.89
N VAL A 309 4.65 -8.54 -6.06
CA VAL A 309 3.58 -8.77 -7.04
C VAL A 309 3.52 -10.24 -7.48
N GLU A 310 4.69 -10.88 -7.68
CA GLU A 310 4.78 -12.27 -8.10
C GLU A 310 4.42 -13.25 -6.98
N ASP A 311 5.02 -13.10 -5.81
CA ASP A 311 4.82 -13.97 -4.65
C ASP A 311 3.34 -13.98 -4.20
N LYS A 312 2.71 -12.82 -4.20
CA LYS A 312 1.29 -12.65 -3.81
C LYS A 312 0.32 -12.85 -4.96
N ARG A 313 0.82 -13.12 -6.18
CA ARG A 313 0.01 -13.32 -7.38
C ARG A 313 -1.00 -12.20 -7.63
N VAL A 314 -0.58 -10.96 -7.37
CA VAL A 314 -1.40 -9.76 -7.55
C VAL A 314 -1.84 -9.66 -9.01
N ILE A 315 -3.11 -9.34 -9.23
CA ILE A 315 -3.62 -9.05 -10.58
C ILE A 315 -3.25 -7.61 -10.90
N CYS A 316 -2.37 -7.40 -11.87
CA CYS A 316 -1.92 -6.07 -12.28
C CYS A 316 -2.56 -5.67 -13.60
N MET A 317 -3.18 -4.50 -13.64
CA MET A 317 -3.75 -3.87 -14.84
C MET A 317 -3.07 -2.54 -15.09
N LEU A 318 -2.82 -2.19 -16.34
CA LEU A 318 -2.22 -0.91 -16.71
C LEU A 318 -3.15 -0.12 -17.64
N PHE A 319 -3.42 1.11 -17.27
CA PHE A 319 -4.22 2.07 -18.03
C PHE A 319 -3.28 3.10 -18.65
N LEU A 320 -2.95 2.85 -19.91
CA LEU A 320 -2.12 3.73 -20.74
C LEU A 320 -3.04 4.65 -21.54
N GLY A 321 -2.67 5.89 -21.74
CA GLY A 321 -3.43 6.75 -22.63
C GLY A 321 -3.21 8.24 -22.41
N VAL A 322 -3.95 9.01 -23.18
CA VAL A 322 -3.81 10.46 -23.19
C VAL A 322 -4.09 11.09 -21.82
N PRO A 323 -3.38 12.17 -21.45
CA PRO A 323 -3.70 12.91 -20.23
C PRO A 323 -5.15 13.40 -20.26
N GLY A 324 -5.86 13.26 -19.13
CA GLY A 324 -7.27 13.67 -19.05
C GLY A 324 -8.29 12.66 -19.57
N ALA A 325 -7.88 11.49 -20.09
CA ALA A 325 -8.78 10.42 -20.55
C ALA A 325 -9.42 9.61 -19.41
N SER A 326 -9.57 10.17 -18.24
CA SER A 326 -10.29 9.61 -17.09
C SER A 326 -9.75 8.29 -16.51
N LYS A 327 -8.45 7.96 -16.74
CA LYS A 327 -7.82 6.73 -16.23
C LYS A 327 -7.98 6.55 -14.72
N SER A 328 -7.52 7.53 -13.94
CA SER A 328 -7.59 7.50 -12.47
C SER A 328 -9.02 7.60 -11.95
N TRP A 329 -9.86 8.39 -12.63
CA TRP A 329 -11.28 8.53 -12.33
C TRP A 329 -12.03 7.20 -12.44
N PHE A 330 -11.76 6.43 -13.49
CA PHE A 330 -12.34 5.11 -13.68
C PHE A 330 -12.06 4.16 -12.52
N ILE A 331 -10.84 4.19 -11.96
CA ILE A 331 -10.46 3.34 -10.82
C ILE A 331 -11.33 3.68 -9.60
N TYR A 332 -11.54 4.96 -9.33
CA TYR A 332 -12.40 5.41 -8.24
C TYR A 332 -13.86 4.99 -8.44
N CYS A 333 -14.40 5.20 -9.62
CA CYS A 333 -15.75 4.77 -9.98
C CYS A 333 -15.94 3.25 -9.84
N LEU A 334 -14.91 2.47 -10.18
CA LEU A 334 -14.93 1.02 -10.02
C LEU A 334 -15.01 0.62 -8.54
N GLY A 335 -14.18 1.23 -7.70
CA GLY A 335 -14.18 0.98 -6.26
C GLY A 335 -15.53 1.26 -5.63
N GLY A 336 -16.09 2.44 -5.88
CA GLY A 336 -17.38 2.83 -5.35
C GLY A 336 -18.54 1.96 -5.86
N HIS A 337 -18.53 1.57 -7.15
CA HIS A 337 -19.55 0.68 -7.72
C HIS A 337 -19.62 -0.69 -7.04
N PHE A 338 -18.46 -1.25 -6.66
CA PHE A 338 -18.38 -2.55 -5.99
C PHE A 338 -18.29 -2.45 -4.46
N GLY A 339 -18.33 -1.24 -3.89
CA GLY A 339 -18.15 -1.02 -2.45
C GLY A 339 -16.79 -1.51 -1.96
N LYS A 340 -15.76 -1.44 -2.83
CA LYS A 340 -14.41 -1.86 -2.49
C LYS A 340 -13.51 -0.65 -2.24
N PRO A 341 -12.71 -0.67 -1.17
CA PRO A 341 -11.79 0.43 -0.89
C PRO A 341 -10.76 0.59 -2.00
N VAL A 342 -10.49 1.84 -2.37
CA VAL A 342 -9.40 2.21 -3.26
C VAL A 342 -8.30 2.83 -2.41
N LEU A 343 -7.12 2.24 -2.45
CA LEU A 343 -5.91 2.75 -1.79
C LEU A 343 -4.99 3.35 -2.85
N ASN A 344 -4.60 4.60 -2.66
CA ASN A 344 -3.52 5.19 -3.44
C ASN A 344 -2.19 4.68 -2.89
N PHE A 345 -1.31 4.25 -3.77
CA PHE A 345 0.01 3.72 -3.47
C PHE A 345 1.06 4.62 -4.12
N ASP A 346 1.60 5.55 -3.34
CA ASP A 346 2.56 6.55 -3.82
C ASP A 346 4.00 6.06 -3.60
N ILE A 347 4.47 5.23 -4.53
CA ILE A 347 5.86 4.73 -4.52
C ILE A 347 6.85 5.87 -4.78
N ALA A 348 6.49 6.85 -5.60
CA ALA A 348 7.36 7.98 -5.91
C ALA A 348 7.63 8.83 -4.66
N GLY A 349 6.59 9.14 -3.88
CA GLY A 349 6.72 9.87 -2.63
C GLY A 349 7.53 9.14 -1.55
N MET A 350 7.65 7.81 -1.63
CA MET A 350 8.52 7.04 -0.73
C MET A 350 10.01 7.21 -1.04
N GLN A 351 10.37 7.67 -2.25
CA GLN A 351 11.75 7.83 -2.69
C GLN A 351 12.42 9.08 -2.12
N ASP A 352 11.64 10.06 -1.66
CA ASP A 352 12.14 11.36 -1.15
C ASP A 352 12.68 11.27 0.28
N SER A 353 12.54 10.13 0.94
CA SER A 353 13.08 9.92 2.27
C SER A 353 14.56 9.53 2.22
N LEU A 354 15.33 9.91 3.24
CA LEU A 354 16.74 9.62 3.46
C LEU A 354 17.15 8.21 3.00
N VAL A 355 18.29 8.10 2.32
CA VAL A 355 18.87 6.86 1.80
C VAL A 355 18.80 5.75 2.87
N GLY A 356 18.08 4.67 2.56
CA GLY A 356 17.88 3.52 3.46
C GLY A 356 16.45 3.31 3.96
N ASN A 357 15.61 4.35 4.06
CA ASN A 357 14.23 4.23 4.52
C ASN A 357 13.23 3.85 3.42
N SER A 358 13.53 4.17 2.16
CA SER A 358 12.62 3.92 1.03
C SER A 358 12.19 2.46 0.89
N GLY A 359 13.14 1.54 0.98
CA GLY A 359 12.84 0.09 0.91
C GLY A 359 12.09 -0.45 2.13
N LYS A 360 12.26 0.16 3.31
CA LYS A 360 11.50 -0.16 4.52
C LYS A 360 10.05 0.31 4.37
N ASN A 361 9.86 1.56 3.95
CA ASN A 361 8.54 2.13 3.74
C ASN A 361 7.73 1.32 2.73
N LEU A 362 8.36 0.91 1.61
CA LEU A 362 7.71 0.08 0.60
C LEU A 362 7.25 -1.26 1.20
N ARG A 363 8.13 -2.01 1.89
CA ARG A 363 7.76 -3.29 2.52
C ARG A 363 6.68 -3.15 3.58
N THR A 364 6.71 -2.07 4.37
CA THR A 364 5.67 -1.80 5.36
C THR A 364 4.33 -1.53 4.69
N ALA A 365 4.31 -0.75 3.60
CA ALA A 365 3.11 -0.48 2.83
C ALA A 365 2.57 -1.77 2.16
N GLU A 366 3.44 -2.59 1.55
CA GLU A 366 3.09 -3.90 0.98
C GLU A 366 2.46 -4.84 2.02
N ALA A 367 3.07 -4.95 3.20
CA ALA A 367 2.55 -5.77 4.29
C ALA A 367 1.19 -5.25 4.79
N THR A 368 1.02 -3.93 4.88
CA THR A 368 -0.25 -3.30 5.25
C THR A 368 -1.34 -3.60 4.22
N VAL A 369 -1.05 -3.44 2.93
CA VAL A 369 -1.99 -3.74 1.83
C VAL A 369 -2.38 -5.21 1.82
N GLU A 370 -1.42 -6.12 1.99
CA GLU A 370 -1.67 -7.56 2.07
C GLU A 370 -2.63 -7.91 3.21
N ALA A 371 -2.36 -7.37 4.37
CA ALA A 371 -3.16 -7.60 5.57
C ALA A 371 -4.62 -7.14 5.41
N ILE A 372 -4.81 -5.93 4.84
CA ILE A 372 -6.12 -5.34 4.66
C ILE A 372 -6.93 -6.08 3.58
N SER A 373 -6.26 -6.64 2.58
CA SER A 373 -6.87 -7.29 1.42
C SER A 373 -7.20 -8.77 1.63
N ASP A 374 -6.70 -9.38 2.70
CA ASP A 374 -6.71 -10.85 2.86
C ASP A 374 -6.12 -11.56 1.62
N GLY A 375 -5.08 -10.96 1.02
CA GLY A 375 -4.39 -11.45 -0.17
C GLY A 375 -5.16 -11.29 -1.50
N GLN A 376 -6.35 -10.67 -1.50
CA GLN A 376 -7.14 -10.42 -2.70
C GLN A 376 -6.99 -8.97 -3.17
N ILE A 377 -5.95 -8.73 -3.97
CA ILE A 377 -5.56 -7.40 -4.45
C ILE A 377 -5.70 -7.34 -5.97
N ILE A 378 -6.26 -6.24 -6.47
CA ILE A 378 -6.08 -5.81 -7.85
C ILE A 378 -5.28 -4.51 -7.84
N LEU A 379 -4.11 -4.53 -8.47
CA LEU A 379 -3.30 -3.35 -8.72
C LEU A 379 -3.71 -2.74 -10.05
N MET A 380 -4.12 -1.49 -10.04
CA MET A 380 -4.45 -0.70 -11.24
C MET A 380 -3.49 0.48 -11.33
N ALA A 381 -2.55 0.39 -12.26
CA ALA A 381 -1.60 1.46 -12.52
C ALA A 381 -2.09 2.33 -13.68
N THR A 382 -1.75 3.62 -13.63
CA THR A 382 -1.94 4.55 -14.75
C THR A 382 -0.59 4.99 -15.32
N ALA A 383 -0.54 5.22 -16.62
CA ALA A 383 0.64 5.77 -17.29
C ALA A 383 0.20 6.69 -18.43
N ASN A 384 1.00 7.73 -18.67
CA ASN A 384 0.88 8.57 -19.87
C ASN A 384 1.85 8.13 -20.95
N SER A 385 2.92 7.43 -20.59
CA SER A 385 3.91 6.87 -21.49
C SER A 385 4.58 5.65 -20.89
N LEU A 386 4.94 4.67 -21.72
CA LEU A 386 5.75 3.52 -21.31
C LEU A 386 7.25 3.73 -21.60
N LYS A 387 7.63 4.90 -22.11
CA LYS A 387 9.02 5.22 -22.42
C LYS A 387 9.86 5.21 -21.15
N GLY A 388 10.93 4.41 -21.14
CA GLY A 388 11.86 4.35 -20.01
C GLY A 388 11.38 3.49 -18.84
N LEU A 389 10.24 2.80 -18.97
CA LEU A 389 9.84 1.76 -18.01
C LEU A 389 10.54 0.43 -18.34
N PRO A 390 11.02 -0.32 -17.32
CA PRO A 390 11.61 -1.64 -17.52
C PRO A 390 10.61 -2.63 -18.14
N ALA A 391 11.09 -3.46 -19.08
CA ALA A 391 10.26 -4.48 -19.73
C ALA A 391 9.68 -5.49 -18.73
N GLU A 392 10.44 -5.84 -17.69
CA GLU A 392 10.03 -6.72 -16.61
C GLU A 392 8.79 -6.19 -15.87
N LEU A 393 8.73 -4.88 -15.62
CA LEU A 393 7.58 -4.23 -15.01
C LEU A 393 6.36 -4.29 -15.93
N ILE A 394 6.55 -3.98 -17.22
CA ILE A 394 5.45 -4.00 -18.21
C ILE A 394 4.86 -5.41 -18.31
N SER A 395 5.69 -6.47 -18.30
CA SER A 395 5.24 -7.86 -18.39
C SER A 395 4.32 -8.30 -17.24
N ARG A 396 4.44 -7.67 -16.05
CA ARG A 396 3.54 -7.95 -14.91
C ARG A 396 2.10 -7.51 -15.18
N PHE A 397 1.91 -6.50 -16.01
CA PHE A 397 0.59 -5.99 -16.37
C PHE A 397 -0.09 -6.76 -17.48
N GLU A 398 0.63 -7.56 -18.26
CA GLU A 398 0.05 -8.34 -19.37
C GLU A 398 -1.02 -9.32 -18.91
N LYS A 399 -0.87 -9.90 -17.71
CA LYS A 399 -1.84 -10.88 -17.17
C LYS A 399 -3.21 -10.27 -16.87
N GLY A 400 -3.25 -9.03 -16.38
CA GLY A 400 -4.49 -8.31 -16.10
C GLY A 400 -4.97 -7.46 -17.27
N GLY A 401 -4.07 -7.21 -18.22
CA GLY A 401 -4.31 -6.44 -19.43
C GLY A 401 -3.78 -5.00 -19.37
N ILE A 402 -3.27 -4.57 -20.52
CA ILE A 402 -2.89 -3.18 -20.77
C ILE A 402 -3.96 -2.56 -21.64
N PHE A 403 -4.67 -1.57 -21.13
CA PHE A 403 -5.77 -0.90 -21.79
C PHE A 403 -5.39 0.51 -22.20
N PHE A 404 -5.65 0.85 -23.46
CA PHE A 404 -5.41 2.19 -23.97
C PHE A 404 -6.68 3.05 -23.86
N PHE A 405 -6.56 4.16 -23.15
CA PHE A 405 -7.58 5.18 -22.95
C PHE A 405 -7.31 6.35 -23.92
N ASP A 406 -8.10 6.45 -24.97
CA ASP A 406 -8.04 7.54 -25.92
C ASP A 406 -8.98 8.68 -25.55
N SER A 407 -8.95 9.76 -26.34
CA SER A 407 -9.99 10.80 -26.28
C SER A 407 -11.36 10.20 -26.62
N PRO A 408 -12.43 10.58 -25.91
CA PRO A 408 -13.76 10.02 -26.12
C PRO A 408 -14.30 10.30 -27.52
N THR A 409 -15.11 9.38 -28.05
CA THR A 409 -15.86 9.57 -29.30
C THR A 409 -16.93 10.66 -29.12
N ALA A 410 -17.59 11.07 -30.21
CA ALA A 410 -18.66 12.07 -30.13
C ALA A 410 -19.80 11.64 -29.20
N GLU A 411 -20.18 10.36 -29.26
CA GLU A 411 -21.22 9.76 -28.41
C GLU A 411 -20.77 9.75 -26.94
N GLU A 412 -19.56 9.32 -26.68
CA GLU A 412 -18.97 9.30 -25.33
C GLU A 412 -18.85 10.72 -24.75
N ARG A 413 -18.46 11.72 -25.58
CA ARG A 413 -18.43 13.14 -25.14
C ARG A 413 -19.80 13.65 -24.74
N ALA A 414 -20.86 13.31 -25.50
CA ALA A 414 -22.22 13.70 -25.16
C ALA A 414 -22.68 13.06 -23.83
N GLU A 415 -22.31 11.80 -23.59
CA GLU A 415 -22.59 11.12 -22.32
C GLU A 415 -21.83 11.79 -21.16
N ILE A 416 -20.53 12.05 -21.33
CA ILE A 416 -19.71 12.72 -20.31
C ILE A 416 -20.27 14.10 -20.00
N LEU A 417 -20.63 14.89 -21.02
CA LEU A 417 -21.22 16.22 -20.84
C LEU A 417 -22.50 16.15 -20.00
N LYS A 418 -23.40 15.23 -20.33
CA LYS A 418 -24.66 15.02 -19.58
C LYS A 418 -24.38 14.71 -18.10
N LEU A 419 -23.41 13.83 -17.82
CA LEU A 419 -23.02 13.49 -16.45
C LEU A 419 -22.44 14.70 -15.71
N LYS A 420 -21.63 15.52 -16.39
CA LYS A 420 -21.01 16.71 -15.78
C LYS A 420 -22.03 17.82 -15.52
N ILE A 421 -22.95 18.07 -16.45
CA ILE A 421 -24.08 19.00 -16.23
C ILE A 421 -24.86 18.60 -14.97
N ALA A 422 -25.20 17.32 -14.82
CA ALA A 422 -25.90 16.82 -13.64
C ALA A 422 -25.06 16.94 -12.35
N ARG A 423 -23.76 16.71 -12.42
CA ARG A 423 -22.84 16.81 -11.29
C ARG A 423 -22.72 18.24 -10.74
N TYR A 424 -22.55 19.23 -11.64
CA TYR A 424 -22.48 20.66 -11.29
C TYR A 424 -23.83 21.30 -11.11
N LYS A 425 -24.94 20.57 -11.40
CA LYS A 425 -26.33 21.06 -11.30
C LYS A 425 -26.55 22.36 -12.09
N LEU A 426 -25.96 22.42 -13.29
CA LEU A 426 -26.06 23.60 -14.15
C LEU A 426 -27.51 23.91 -14.46
N LEU A 427 -27.85 25.20 -14.46
CA LEU A 427 -29.20 25.69 -14.78
C LEU A 427 -29.42 25.62 -16.29
N ASP A 428 -30.69 25.55 -16.72
CA ASP A 428 -31.06 25.55 -18.14
C ASP A 428 -30.52 26.79 -18.89
N SER A 429 -30.42 27.94 -18.20
CA SER A 429 -29.81 29.17 -18.74
C SER A 429 -28.30 29.05 -19.00
N GLN A 430 -27.60 28.17 -18.32
CA GLN A 430 -26.17 27.94 -18.48
C GLN A 430 -25.87 26.87 -19.54
N ILE A 431 -26.80 25.92 -19.77
CA ILE A 431 -26.59 24.79 -20.67
C ILE A 431 -26.52 25.24 -22.12
N GLY A 432 -27.53 25.92 -22.68
CA GLY A 432 -27.57 26.51 -24.01
C GLY A 432 -26.81 25.77 -25.13
N ASP A 433 -26.20 26.55 -26.00
CA ASP A 433 -25.31 26.02 -27.03
C ASP A 433 -23.96 25.55 -26.43
N VAL A 434 -23.40 24.48 -26.99
CA VAL A 434 -22.09 23.94 -26.59
C VAL A 434 -21.04 24.23 -27.65
N PRO A 435 -19.77 24.47 -27.28
CA PRO A 435 -18.69 24.63 -28.25
C PRO A 435 -18.43 23.31 -29.00
N ASP A 436 -17.72 23.42 -30.14
CA ASP A 436 -17.17 22.23 -30.79
C ASP A 436 -16.13 21.57 -29.86
N MET A 437 -16.46 20.37 -29.40
CA MET A 437 -15.63 19.57 -28.47
C MET A 437 -14.83 18.48 -29.22
N GLU A 438 -14.60 18.61 -30.53
CA GLU A 438 -13.81 17.61 -31.25
C GLU A 438 -12.41 17.47 -30.64
N GLY A 439 -12.05 16.22 -30.29
CA GLY A 439 -10.78 15.90 -29.65
C GLY A 439 -10.65 16.26 -28.17
N TRP A 440 -11.70 16.79 -27.54
CA TRP A 440 -11.69 17.06 -26.10
C TRP A 440 -11.68 15.77 -25.29
N THR A 441 -10.96 15.81 -24.19
CA THR A 441 -10.94 14.75 -23.18
C THR A 441 -12.01 14.98 -22.11
N GLY A 442 -12.25 13.98 -21.26
CA GLY A 442 -13.18 14.11 -20.14
C GLY A 442 -12.81 15.22 -19.14
N ARG A 443 -11.49 15.51 -18.98
CA ARG A 443 -11.00 16.60 -18.11
C ARG A 443 -11.39 17.97 -18.67
N GLU A 444 -11.32 18.15 -19.97
CA GLU A 444 -11.65 19.44 -20.62
C GLU A 444 -13.15 19.71 -20.57
N ILE A 445 -13.97 18.68 -20.76
CA ILE A 445 -15.43 18.77 -20.60
C ILE A 445 -15.79 19.08 -19.14
N ASP A 446 -15.14 18.44 -18.17
CA ASP A 446 -15.29 18.71 -16.74
C ASP A 446 -14.93 20.16 -16.42
N SER A 447 -13.76 20.63 -16.90
CA SER A 447 -13.30 22.01 -16.71
C SER A 447 -14.24 23.06 -17.34
N MET A 448 -14.90 22.75 -18.44
CA MET A 448 -15.90 23.63 -19.03
C MET A 448 -17.13 23.74 -18.13
N CYS A 449 -17.65 22.62 -17.64
CA CYS A 449 -18.80 22.63 -16.75
C CYS A 449 -18.49 23.31 -15.41
N ASP A 450 -17.31 23.06 -14.83
CA ASP A 450 -16.82 23.72 -13.61
C ASP A 450 -16.74 25.25 -13.79
N LYS A 451 -16.22 25.73 -14.93
CA LYS A 451 -16.16 27.16 -15.24
C LYS A 451 -17.55 27.78 -15.49
N ALA A 452 -18.46 27.02 -16.10
CA ALA A 452 -19.84 27.47 -16.28
C ALA A 452 -20.54 27.71 -14.94
N ASP A 453 -20.34 26.81 -13.97
CA ASP A 453 -20.83 26.94 -12.60
C ASP A 453 -20.13 28.09 -11.86
N MET A 454 -18.78 28.09 -11.84
CA MET A 454 -17.97 29.06 -11.11
C MET A 454 -18.17 30.50 -11.57
N LEU A 455 -18.34 30.73 -12.89
CA LEU A 455 -18.45 32.07 -13.49
C LEU A 455 -19.91 32.49 -13.73
N ASP A 456 -20.87 31.61 -13.52
CA ASP A 456 -22.29 31.78 -13.82
C ASP A 456 -22.51 32.21 -15.29
N VAL A 457 -21.90 31.47 -16.22
CA VAL A 457 -21.96 31.74 -17.67
C VAL A 457 -22.42 30.49 -18.42
N THR A 458 -22.73 30.66 -19.71
CA THR A 458 -23.12 29.54 -20.58
C THR A 458 -21.98 28.59 -20.86
N LEU A 459 -22.28 27.32 -21.21
CA LEU A 459 -21.28 26.35 -21.64
C LEU A 459 -20.45 26.84 -22.84
N LEU A 460 -21.09 27.57 -23.75
CA LEU A 460 -20.40 28.15 -24.92
C LEU A 460 -19.36 29.19 -24.51
N GLU A 461 -19.69 30.07 -23.57
CA GLU A 461 -18.77 31.07 -23.03
C GLU A 461 -17.67 30.42 -22.20
N ALA A 462 -18.01 29.48 -21.29
CA ALA A 462 -17.07 28.73 -20.48
C ALA A 462 -16.05 27.96 -21.35
N GLY A 463 -16.50 27.43 -22.49
CA GLY A 463 -15.65 26.70 -23.43
C GLY A 463 -14.52 27.55 -24.04
N GLN A 464 -14.69 28.87 -24.11
CA GLN A 464 -13.64 29.79 -24.60
C GLN A 464 -12.40 29.84 -23.69
N TYR A 465 -12.58 29.46 -22.41
CA TYR A 465 -11.50 29.40 -21.41
C TYR A 465 -10.90 28.00 -21.26
N VAL A 466 -11.22 27.06 -22.18
CA VAL A 466 -10.66 25.71 -22.19
C VAL A 466 -9.74 25.54 -23.40
N VAL A 467 -8.48 25.18 -23.15
CA VAL A 467 -7.50 24.89 -24.21
C VAL A 467 -7.40 23.38 -24.40
N PRO A 468 -7.85 22.82 -25.52
CA PRO A 468 -7.78 21.39 -25.78
C PRO A 468 -6.34 20.87 -25.88
N LEU A 469 -6.03 19.77 -25.21
CA LEU A 469 -4.74 19.10 -25.28
C LEU A 469 -4.39 18.66 -26.71
N THR A 470 -5.37 18.29 -27.50
CA THR A 470 -5.21 17.94 -28.93
C THR A 470 -4.65 19.09 -29.77
N LYS A 471 -4.84 20.34 -29.35
CA LYS A 471 -4.26 21.51 -30.02
C LYS A 471 -2.87 21.85 -29.50
N SER A 472 -2.62 21.66 -28.20
CA SER A 472 -1.34 22.03 -27.58
C SER A 472 -0.24 20.96 -27.71
N HIS A 473 -0.61 19.65 -27.81
CA HIS A 473 0.33 18.51 -27.82
C HIS A 473 -0.03 17.48 -28.90
N ALA A 474 -0.42 17.96 -30.09
CA ALA A 474 -0.94 17.12 -31.17
C ALA A 474 0.02 15.99 -31.61
N GLU A 475 1.32 16.31 -31.77
CA GLU A 475 2.31 15.33 -32.24
C GLU A 475 2.59 14.24 -31.21
N ASP A 476 2.70 14.60 -29.92
CA ASP A 476 2.92 13.64 -28.85
C ASP A 476 1.74 12.67 -28.73
N MET A 477 0.51 13.17 -28.90
CA MET A 477 -0.69 12.35 -28.88
C MET A 477 -0.76 11.38 -30.07
N ILE A 478 -0.37 11.83 -31.26
CA ILE A 478 -0.31 10.96 -32.45
C ILE A 478 0.73 9.85 -32.22
N ALA A 479 1.93 10.21 -31.75
CA ALA A 479 2.99 9.25 -31.47
C ALA A 479 2.56 8.22 -30.40
N LEU A 480 1.85 8.65 -29.36
CA LEU A 480 1.32 7.77 -28.32
C LEU A 480 0.28 6.80 -28.90
N ARG A 481 -0.66 7.28 -29.72
CA ARG A 481 -1.68 6.48 -30.38
C ARG A 481 -1.09 5.44 -31.34
N GLU A 482 -0.09 5.84 -32.14
CA GLU A 482 0.65 4.95 -33.05
C GLU A 482 1.38 3.85 -32.27
N SER A 483 2.02 4.21 -31.15
CA SER A 483 2.71 3.24 -30.29
C SER A 483 1.78 2.23 -29.64
N ALA A 484 0.52 2.59 -29.39
CA ALA A 484 -0.48 1.77 -28.75
C ALA A 484 -1.30 0.91 -29.74
N SER A 485 -1.37 1.36 -31.01
CA SER A 485 -2.19 0.70 -32.04
C SER A 485 -1.72 -0.73 -32.29
N GLU A 486 -2.68 -1.68 -32.30
CA GLU A 486 -2.50 -3.11 -32.49
C GLU A 486 -1.63 -3.81 -31.42
N ARG A 487 -1.30 -3.11 -30.33
CA ARG A 487 -0.49 -3.66 -29.23
C ARG A 487 -1.28 -3.80 -27.95
N TYR A 488 -2.19 -2.88 -27.65
CA TYR A 488 -2.91 -2.84 -26.40
C TYR A 488 -4.43 -2.91 -26.61
N LEU A 489 -5.14 -3.29 -25.56
CA LEU A 489 -6.60 -3.37 -25.59
C LEU A 489 -7.24 -1.99 -25.61
N SER A 490 -8.33 -1.81 -26.33
CA SER A 490 -9.09 -0.56 -26.26
C SER A 490 -9.94 -0.51 -25.00
N ALA A 491 -9.94 0.63 -24.30
CA ALA A 491 -10.81 0.84 -23.15
C ALA A 491 -12.29 1.01 -23.53
N SER A 492 -12.58 1.59 -24.71
CA SER A 492 -13.95 1.87 -25.17
C SER A 492 -14.58 0.70 -25.94
N LYS A 493 -13.82 0.04 -26.82
CA LYS A 493 -14.36 -0.99 -27.73
C LYS A 493 -13.68 -2.36 -27.51
N PRO A 494 -14.40 -3.49 -27.63
CA PRO A 494 -13.80 -4.81 -27.52
C PRO A 494 -12.66 -5.05 -28.53
N GLY A 495 -11.56 -5.62 -28.06
CA GLY A 495 -10.41 -6.00 -28.87
C GLY A 495 -9.24 -5.02 -28.78
N LEU A 496 -8.31 -5.15 -29.72
CA LEU A 496 -7.12 -4.31 -29.79
C LEU A 496 -7.49 -2.87 -30.21
N TYR A 497 -6.81 -1.92 -29.59
CA TYR A 497 -6.89 -0.52 -29.99
C TYR A 497 -6.33 -0.35 -31.41
N LYS A 498 -7.03 0.41 -32.26
CA LYS A 498 -6.64 0.70 -33.63
C LYS A 498 -6.65 2.19 -33.87
N PHE A 499 -5.55 2.70 -34.37
CA PHE A 499 -5.42 4.09 -34.79
C PHE A 499 -4.96 4.18 -36.24
N ALA A 500 -5.69 4.95 -37.03
CA ALA A 500 -5.29 5.31 -38.38
C ALA A 500 -4.89 6.81 -38.39
N ARG A 501 -3.67 7.09 -38.81
CA ARG A 501 -3.20 8.49 -38.89
C ARG A 501 -4.11 9.25 -39.86
N PRO A 502 -4.63 10.43 -39.49
CA PRO A 502 -5.36 11.27 -40.44
C PRO A 502 -4.45 11.61 -41.61
N VAL A 503 -4.87 11.24 -42.81
CA VAL A 503 -4.16 11.60 -44.01
C VAL A 503 -4.21 13.12 -44.12
N LYS A 504 -3.07 13.81 -44.07
CA LYS A 504 -3.01 15.23 -44.39
C LYS A 504 -3.47 15.34 -45.85
N VAL A 505 -4.71 15.75 -46.09
CA VAL A 505 -5.15 16.14 -47.42
C VAL A 505 -4.31 17.37 -47.77
N HIS A 506 -3.31 17.17 -48.59
CA HIS A 506 -2.64 18.29 -49.24
C HIS A 506 -3.71 19.02 -50.07
N THR A 507 -4.23 20.11 -49.56
CA THR A 507 -4.96 21.05 -50.38
C THR A 507 -3.98 21.43 -51.49
N PRO A 508 -4.28 21.11 -52.76
CA PRO A 508 -3.38 21.48 -53.82
C PRO A 508 -3.26 23.00 -53.78
N THR A 509 -2.05 23.48 -53.60
CA THR A 509 -1.75 24.91 -53.75
C THR A 509 -2.19 25.27 -55.14
N ILE A 510 -3.26 26.07 -55.30
CA ILE A 510 -3.70 26.61 -56.57
C ILE A 510 -2.58 27.56 -57.01
N THR A 511 -1.68 27.05 -57.83
CA THR A 511 -0.72 27.87 -58.52
C THR A 511 -1.48 28.71 -59.55
N VAL A 512 -1.73 29.98 -59.21
CA VAL A 512 -2.27 30.94 -60.18
C VAL A 512 -1.18 31.15 -61.21
N PRO A 513 -1.38 30.81 -62.49
CA PRO A 513 -0.40 31.06 -63.51
C PRO A 513 -0.34 32.55 -63.74
N GLY A 514 0.82 33.20 -63.59
CA GLY A 514 1.04 34.51 -64.12
C GLY A 514 1.64 35.62 -63.26
N ARG A 515 2.41 35.25 -62.19
CA ARG A 515 3.26 36.28 -61.58
C ARG A 515 4.72 35.80 -61.51
N LYS A 516 5.57 36.17 -62.45
CA LYS A 516 7.04 36.07 -62.34
C LYS A 516 7.47 36.94 -61.15
N MET A 517 7.91 36.38 -60.08
CA MET A 517 8.66 37.11 -59.06
C MET A 517 10.00 37.52 -59.65
N ARG A 518 10.31 38.80 -59.57
CA ARG A 518 11.67 39.30 -59.84
C ARG A 518 12.57 38.77 -58.74
N GLU A 519 13.65 38.13 -59.14
CA GLU A 519 14.74 37.78 -58.23
C GLU A 519 15.31 39.06 -57.60
N PRO A 520 15.63 39.09 -56.31
CA PRO A 520 16.26 40.21 -55.67
C PRO A 520 17.69 40.34 -56.25
N GLU A 521 18.04 41.52 -56.81
CA GLU A 521 19.39 41.86 -57.19
C GLU A 521 20.35 41.75 -56.01
N VAL A 522 21.29 40.82 -56.10
CA VAL A 522 22.42 40.71 -55.17
C VAL A 522 23.36 41.86 -55.44
N LYS A 523 23.39 42.87 -54.61
CA LYS A 523 24.44 43.91 -54.65
C LYS A 523 25.76 43.29 -54.23
N PRO A 524 26.88 43.52 -54.99
CA PRO A 524 28.17 43.00 -54.59
C PRO A 524 28.68 43.70 -53.32
N ASP A 525 29.27 42.88 -52.42
CA ASP A 525 29.90 43.31 -51.18
C ASP A 525 31.08 44.27 -51.47
N PRO A 526 31.15 45.48 -50.89
CA PRO A 526 32.21 46.45 -51.14
C PRO A 526 33.52 46.19 -50.39
N LYS A 527 33.70 45.00 -49.81
CA LYS A 527 34.93 44.65 -49.09
C LYS A 527 35.54 43.33 -49.54
N ALA A 528 35.90 43.28 -50.83
CA ALA A 528 36.88 42.32 -51.34
C ALA A 528 37.97 43.10 -52.04
N ASN A 529 38.97 43.45 -51.26
CA ASN A 529 40.36 43.70 -51.69
C ASN A 529 41.23 43.38 -50.46
#